data_1d2f0705ed8dfeb1f85001767df47b8a
#
_entry.id   1d2f0705ed8dfeb1f85001767df47b8a
#
_cell.length_a   1.000
_cell.length_b   1.000
_cell.length_c   1.000
_cell.angle_alpha   90.00
_cell.angle_beta   90.00
_cell.angle_gamma   90.00
#
_symmetry.space_group_name_H-M   'P 1'
#
loop_
_entity.id
_entity.type
_entity.pdbx_description
1 polymer ?
#
loop_
_entity_poly.entity_id
_entity_poly.type
_entity_poly.pdbx_seq_one_letter_code
_entity_poly.pdbx_strand_id
1 'polypeptide(L)'
;MTYPLIGNYGITDDDFESKNMTIGGLIVRDYNDMPSNFRYTKTLSELLEENGIPGLSGVDTRSLTRSIRDHGTRRGLLTAIDTPVGQALEIIRATPVPHDAVARVSCRKRWYARTANPRFNVVAVDCGIKLNIVRSLNQFGCNVTVVPYTTTAEEIAFLKPDGVFLSNGPGDPADVLPVIRTVRGLRGRFPIFGICLGHQLISLAYGAETYKLKFGHRGGNHP
;
A
#
# COMPACT_ATOMS: atom_id res chain seq x y z
N MET A 1 -1.86 -6.26 -14.09
CA MET A 1 -0.42 -5.98 -14.35
C MET A 1 -0.14 -6.05 -15.83
N THR A 2 0.74 -5.22 -16.36
CA THR A 2 1.10 -5.19 -17.81
C THR A 2 2.45 -5.83 -18.12
N TYR A 3 3.15 -6.31 -17.11
CA TYR A 3 4.40 -7.02 -17.32
C TYR A 3 4.14 -8.37 -18.01
N PRO A 4 4.92 -8.75 -19.03
CA PRO A 4 4.61 -9.91 -19.86
C PRO A 4 4.89 -11.26 -19.19
N LEU A 5 5.71 -11.29 -18.14
CA LEU A 5 6.12 -12.50 -17.45
C LEU A 5 5.64 -12.47 -16.00
N ILE A 6 4.53 -13.14 -15.72
CA ILE A 6 3.92 -13.22 -14.38
C ILE A 6 3.93 -14.69 -13.94
N GLY A 7 4.42 -14.93 -12.72
CA GLY A 7 4.48 -16.26 -12.10
C GLY A 7 5.80 -17.02 -12.35
N ASN A 8 6.52 -16.70 -13.42
CA ASN A 8 7.76 -17.40 -13.80
C ASN A 8 8.91 -17.29 -12.78
N TYR A 9 8.85 -16.34 -11.87
CA TYR A 9 9.84 -16.19 -10.79
C TYR A 9 9.45 -16.98 -9.53
N GLY A 10 8.16 -17.18 -9.30
CA GLY A 10 7.63 -17.73 -8.05
C GLY A 10 7.68 -16.70 -6.92
N ILE A 11 7.46 -17.14 -5.71
CA ILE A 11 7.48 -16.33 -4.49
C ILE A 11 8.58 -16.86 -3.56
N THR A 12 9.38 -15.97 -3.01
CA THR A 12 10.35 -16.28 -1.96
C THR A 12 9.96 -15.56 -0.66
N ASP A 13 10.47 -16.02 0.47
CA ASP A 13 10.18 -15.40 1.77
C ASP A 13 10.65 -13.93 1.85
N ASP A 14 11.66 -13.56 1.07
CA ASP A 14 12.20 -12.20 1.02
C ASP A 14 11.34 -11.22 0.22
N ASP A 15 10.42 -11.72 -0.62
CA ASP A 15 9.57 -10.88 -1.48
C ASP A 15 8.42 -10.20 -0.72
N PHE A 16 8.14 -10.64 0.50
CA PHE A 16 7.05 -10.07 1.28
C PHE A 16 7.38 -8.67 1.79
N GLU A 17 6.58 -7.71 1.30
CA GLU A 17 6.65 -6.29 1.67
C GLU A 17 5.55 -5.88 2.67
N SER A 18 4.65 -6.80 3.00
CA SER A 18 3.60 -6.63 4.01
C SER A 18 3.30 -7.96 4.69
N LYS A 19 2.69 -7.90 5.87
CA LYS A 19 2.29 -9.10 6.62
C LYS A 19 1.09 -9.81 6.01
N ASN A 20 0.23 -9.09 5.30
CA ASN A 20 -1.00 -9.61 4.70
C ASN A 20 -1.12 -9.13 3.26
N MET A 21 -1.69 -9.95 2.40
CA MET A 21 -2.12 -9.51 1.07
C MET A 21 -3.41 -8.71 1.18
N THR A 22 -3.43 -7.53 0.54
CA THR A 22 -4.55 -6.58 0.64
C THR A 22 -5.16 -6.22 -0.73
N ILE A 23 -4.77 -6.92 -1.80
CA ILE A 23 -5.34 -6.72 -3.12
C ILE A 23 -6.68 -7.45 -3.24
N GLY A 24 -7.64 -6.87 -3.95
CA GLY A 24 -8.96 -7.47 -4.19
C GLY A 24 -8.99 -8.49 -5.33
N GLY A 25 -7.94 -8.54 -6.16
CA GLY A 25 -7.81 -9.46 -7.28
C GLY A 25 -6.59 -9.15 -8.13
N LEU A 26 -6.13 -10.11 -8.94
CA LEU A 26 -5.01 -9.96 -9.85
C LEU A 26 -5.47 -10.20 -11.29
N ILE A 27 -5.23 -9.23 -12.17
CA ILE A 27 -5.53 -9.36 -13.61
C ILE A 27 -4.21 -9.30 -14.39
N VAL A 28 -3.96 -10.32 -15.21
CA VAL A 28 -2.75 -10.47 -16.00
C VAL A 28 -3.09 -10.89 -17.45
N ARG A 29 -2.16 -10.71 -18.37
CA ARG A 29 -2.28 -11.22 -19.73
C ARG A 29 -1.88 -12.70 -19.77
N ASP A 30 -0.64 -12.97 -19.41
CA ASP A 30 -0.08 -14.32 -19.43
C ASP A 30 0.37 -14.70 -18.02
N TYR A 31 0.05 -15.92 -17.62
CA TYR A 31 0.44 -16.49 -16.35
C TYR A 31 1.24 -17.77 -16.59
N ASN A 32 2.38 -17.88 -15.92
CA ASN A 32 3.20 -19.08 -15.92
C ASN A 32 3.22 -19.68 -14.52
N ASP A 33 2.75 -20.92 -14.42
CA ASP A 33 2.67 -21.67 -13.16
C ASP A 33 3.93 -22.52 -12.87
N MET A 34 4.96 -22.38 -13.69
CA MET A 34 6.22 -23.12 -13.53
C MET A 34 7.37 -22.14 -13.21
N PRO A 35 7.62 -21.84 -11.95
CA PRO A 35 8.71 -20.94 -11.56
C PRO A 35 10.08 -21.53 -11.92
N SER A 36 10.95 -20.70 -12.47
CA SER A 36 12.32 -21.05 -12.80
C SER A 36 13.36 -20.66 -11.74
N ASN A 37 12.96 -19.91 -10.73
CA ASN A 37 13.83 -19.52 -9.62
C ASN A 37 13.97 -20.67 -8.61
N PHE A 38 15.17 -21.19 -8.41
CA PHE A 38 15.44 -22.30 -7.49
C PHE A 38 15.15 -22.00 -6.01
N ARG A 39 14.95 -20.73 -5.66
CA ARG A 39 14.62 -20.29 -4.28
C ARG A 39 13.14 -20.16 -4.03
N TYR A 40 12.30 -20.36 -5.04
CA TYR A 40 10.87 -20.18 -4.80
C TYR A 40 10.35 -21.18 -3.77
N THR A 41 9.48 -20.71 -2.91
CA THR A 41 8.81 -21.52 -1.88
C THR A 41 7.36 -21.80 -2.24
N LYS A 42 6.76 -20.92 -3.05
CA LYS A 42 5.37 -21.02 -3.52
C LYS A 42 5.23 -20.47 -4.92
N THR A 43 4.23 -20.96 -5.65
CA THR A 43 3.76 -20.31 -6.86
C THR A 43 2.89 -19.10 -6.51
N LEU A 44 2.69 -18.21 -7.46
CA LEU A 44 1.78 -17.08 -7.26
C LEU A 44 0.31 -17.56 -7.12
N SER A 45 -0.07 -18.66 -7.81
CA SER A 45 -1.39 -19.27 -7.69
C SER A 45 -1.66 -19.75 -6.27
N GLU A 46 -0.75 -20.56 -5.72
CA GLU A 46 -0.85 -21.05 -4.33
C GLU A 46 -1.00 -19.88 -3.33
N LEU A 47 -0.20 -18.80 -3.50
CA LEU A 47 -0.28 -17.65 -2.63
C LEU A 47 -1.63 -16.93 -2.72
N LEU A 48 -2.19 -16.78 -3.93
CA LEU A 48 -3.50 -16.17 -4.14
C LEU A 48 -4.61 -17.02 -3.54
N GLU A 49 -4.58 -18.34 -3.73
CA GLU A 49 -5.54 -19.30 -3.18
C GLU A 49 -5.55 -19.30 -1.65
N GLU A 50 -4.37 -19.37 -1.02
CA GLU A 50 -4.24 -19.29 0.44
C GLU A 50 -4.84 -18.01 1.04
N ASN A 51 -4.84 -16.92 0.27
CA ASN A 51 -5.39 -15.62 0.71
C ASN A 51 -6.81 -15.35 0.20
N GLY A 52 -7.43 -16.30 -0.54
CA GLY A 52 -8.77 -16.13 -1.09
C GLY A 52 -8.88 -15.01 -2.13
N ILE A 53 -7.80 -14.74 -2.88
CA ILE A 53 -7.72 -13.65 -3.84
C ILE A 53 -7.91 -14.20 -5.26
N PRO A 54 -8.94 -13.74 -5.99
CA PRO A 54 -9.18 -14.20 -7.35
C PRO A 54 -8.11 -13.68 -8.33
N GLY A 55 -7.66 -14.56 -9.25
CA GLY A 55 -6.79 -14.24 -10.36
C GLY A 55 -7.50 -14.41 -11.71
N LEU A 56 -7.22 -13.55 -12.67
CA LEU A 56 -7.73 -13.63 -14.04
C LEU A 56 -6.58 -13.46 -15.04
N SER A 57 -6.36 -14.46 -15.88
CA SER A 57 -5.40 -14.41 -16.99
C SER A 57 -6.11 -14.33 -18.36
N GLY A 58 -5.35 -14.08 -19.43
CA GLY A 58 -5.90 -13.96 -20.79
C GLY A 58 -6.49 -12.58 -21.11
N VAL A 59 -6.28 -11.57 -20.28
CA VAL A 59 -6.82 -10.22 -20.48
C VAL A 59 -5.79 -9.34 -21.22
N ASP A 60 -6.23 -8.56 -22.20
CA ASP A 60 -5.39 -7.51 -22.79
C ASP A 60 -5.20 -6.34 -21.79
N THR A 61 -4.26 -6.56 -20.86
CA THR A 61 -3.94 -5.60 -19.82
C THR A 61 -3.32 -4.31 -20.35
N ARG A 62 -2.69 -4.36 -21.54
CA ARG A 62 -2.15 -3.15 -22.17
C ARG A 62 -3.26 -2.25 -22.70
N SER A 63 -4.27 -2.82 -23.35
CA SER A 63 -5.47 -2.09 -23.80
C SER A 63 -6.22 -1.50 -22.60
N LEU A 64 -6.39 -2.29 -21.52
CA LEU A 64 -7.01 -1.83 -20.28
C LEU A 64 -6.24 -0.65 -19.66
N THR A 65 -4.92 -0.72 -19.61
CA THR A 65 -4.08 0.36 -19.08
C THR A 65 -4.18 1.63 -19.91
N ARG A 66 -4.21 1.51 -21.26
CA ARG A 66 -4.43 2.64 -22.15
C ARG A 66 -5.79 3.29 -21.90
N SER A 67 -6.85 2.48 -21.77
CA SER A 67 -8.18 2.96 -21.45
C SER A 67 -8.25 3.72 -20.12
N ILE A 68 -7.56 3.22 -19.09
CA ILE A 68 -7.47 3.90 -17.77
C ILE A 68 -6.69 5.21 -17.90
N ARG A 69 -5.61 5.24 -18.67
CA ARG A 69 -4.83 6.46 -18.94
C ARG A 69 -5.66 7.52 -19.62
N ASP A 70 -6.41 7.13 -20.64
CA ASP A 70 -7.13 8.07 -21.51
C ASP A 70 -8.45 8.57 -20.87
N HIS A 71 -9.10 7.74 -20.06
CA HIS A 71 -10.42 8.03 -19.47
C HIS A 71 -10.44 8.13 -17.94
N GLY A 72 -9.32 7.88 -17.26
CA GLY A 72 -9.21 7.88 -15.79
C GLY A 72 -9.51 6.52 -15.15
N THR A 73 -9.40 6.49 -13.83
CA THR A 73 -9.66 5.28 -13.02
C THR A 73 -11.11 4.83 -13.15
N ARG A 74 -11.31 3.52 -13.23
CA ARG A 74 -12.63 2.89 -13.35
C ARG A 74 -12.82 1.85 -12.28
N ARG A 75 -14.07 1.64 -11.88
CA ARG A 75 -14.44 0.51 -11.03
C ARG A 75 -14.55 -0.74 -11.90
N GLY A 76 -14.16 -1.89 -11.37
CA GLY A 76 -14.27 -3.19 -12.01
C GLY A 76 -14.79 -4.22 -11.03
N LEU A 77 -15.42 -5.26 -11.54
CA LEU A 77 -15.88 -6.42 -10.79
C LEU A 77 -15.26 -7.68 -11.40
N LEU A 78 -14.64 -8.50 -10.58
CA LEU A 78 -14.31 -9.88 -10.90
C LEU A 78 -15.43 -10.76 -10.36
N THR A 79 -16.01 -11.57 -11.21
CA THR A 79 -17.16 -12.41 -10.87
C THR A 79 -17.14 -13.70 -11.69
N ALA A 80 -18.01 -14.66 -11.35
CA ALA A 80 -18.16 -15.89 -12.11
C ALA A 80 -18.66 -15.62 -13.53
N ILE A 81 -18.31 -16.52 -14.46
CA ILE A 81 -18.58 -16.36 -15.89
C ILE A 81 -20.08 -16.35 -16.23
N ASP A 82 -20.88 -16.97 -15.40
CA ASP A 82 -22.34 -17.07 -15.54
C ASP A 82 -23.09 -15.84 -15.01
N THR A 83 -22.40 -14.87 -14.41
CA THR A 83 -23.00 -13.62 -13.92
C THR A 83 -23.43 -12.74 -15.11
N PRO A 84 -24.73 -12.43 -15.26
CA PRO A 84 -25.19 -11.56 -16.33
C PRO A 84 -24.56 -10.17 -16.27
N VAL A 85 -24.17 -9.60 -17.40
CA VAL A 85 -23.53 -8.27 -17.48
C VAL A 85 -24.37 -7.19 -16.81
N GLY A 86 -25.71 -7.23 -16.99
CA GLY A 86 -26.63 -6.28 -16.34
C GLY A 86 -26.51 -6.32 -14.83
N GLN A 87 -26.52 -7.52 -14.22
CA GLN A 87 -26.35 -7.70 -12.78
C GLN A 87 -24.96 -7.23 -12.30
N ALA A 88 -23.90 -7.55 -13.04
CA ALA A 88 -22.56 -7.08 -12.72
C ALA A 88 -22.46 -5.55 -12.70
N LEU A 89 -23.08 -4.87 -13.67
CA LEU A 89 -23.13 -3.41 -13.73
C LEU A 89 -23.95 -2.81 -12.57
N GLU A 90 -25.04 -3.44 -12.17
CA GLU A 90 -25.81 -3.01 -10.99
C GLU A 90 -25.00 -3.13 -9.70
N ILE A 91 -24.25 -4.23 -9.50
CA ILE A 91 -23.34 -4.41 -8.36
C ILE A 91 -22.29 -3.30 -8.35
N ILE A 92 -21.66 -2.99 -9.49
CA ILE A 92 -20.65 -1.92 -9.58
C ILE A 92 -21.25 -0.56 -9.21
N ARG A 93 -22.49 -0.28 -9.66
CA ARG A 93 -23.16 0.99 -9.38
C ARG A 93 -23.59 1.12 -7.93
N ALA A 94 -24.08 0.04 -7.35
CA ALA A 94 -24.54 -0.01 -5.96
C ALA A 94 -23.38 -0.01 -4.93
N THR A 95 -22.19 -0.51 -5.30
CA THR A 95 -21.04 -0.57 -4.42
C THR A 95 -20.43 0.82 -4.22
N PRO A 96 -20.35 1.36 -3.00
CA PRO A 96 -19.72 2.66 -2.76
C PRO A 96 -18.19 2.60 -2.98
N VAL A 97 -17.60 3.76 -3.27
CA VAL A 97 -16.13 3.88 -3.28
C VAL A 97 -15.65 3.81 -1.83
N PRO A 98 -14.70 2.92 -1.49
CA PRO A 98 -14.21 2.84 -0.12
C PRO A 98 -13.35 4.05 0.25
N HIS A 99 -13.60 4.63 1.43
CA HIS A 99 -12.82 5.71 2.05
C HIS A 99 -11.99 5.23 3.25
N ASP A 100 -11.92 3.92 3.48
CA ASP A 100 -11.27 3.27 4.62
C ASP A 100 -10.00 2.49 4.23
N ALA A 101 -9.39 2.83 3.09
CA ALA A 101 -8.26 2.07 2.54
C ALA A 101 -7.10 1.93 3.52
N VAL A 102 -6.71 3.01 4.21
CA VAL A 102 -5.65 2.99 5.24
C VAL A 102 -6.06 2.16 6.45
N ALA A 103 -7.32 2.23 6.88
CA ALA A 103 -7.81 1.45 8.02
C ALA A 103 -7.72 -0.07 7.78
N ARG A 104 -7.88 -0.50 6.53
CA ARG A 104 -7.79 -1.92 6.13
C ARG A 104 -6.38 -2.47 6.13
N VAL A 105 -5.36 -1.63 5.92
CA VAL A 105 -3.97 -2.05 5.75
C VAL A 105 -3.06 -1.71 6.92
N SER A 106 -3.43 -0.74 7.74
CA SER A 106 -2.67 -0.33 8.93
C SER A 106 -2.63 -1.44 9.98
N CYS A 107 -1.54 -1.53 10.71
CA CYS A 107 -1.43 -2.46 11.84
C CYS A 107 -2.45 -2.12 12.94
N ARG A 108 -2.96 -3.15 13.60
CA ARG A 108 -3.90 -2.99 14.72
C ARG A 108 -3.22 -2.72 16.06
N LYS A 109 -1.96 -3.15 16.19
CA LYS A 109 -1.14 -3.00 17.40
C LYS A 109 0.24 -2.52 17.01
N ARG A 110 0.86 -1.71 17.87
CA ARG A 110 2.26 -1.31 17.67
C ARG A 110 3.18 -2.53 17.67
N TRP A 111 4.22 -2.43 16.87
CA TRP A 111 5.27 -3.42 16.81
C TRP A 111 6.64 -2.75 16.63
N TYR A 112 7.70 -3.51 16.80
CA TYR A 112 9.06 -2.99 16.88
C TYR A 112 9.98 -3.69 15.90
N ALA A 113 10.82 -2.92 15.21
CA ALA A 113 11.95 -3.41 14.45
C ALA A 113 13.22 -2.78 15.04
N ARG A 114 14.09 -3.60 15.57
CA ARG A 114 15.30 -3.17 16.26
C ARG A 114 16.52 -3.44 15.40
N THR A 115 17.56 -2.62 15.58
CA THR A 115 18.89 -2.82 15.00
C THR A 115 19.93 -3.05 16.09
N ALA A 116 21.04 -3.73 15.75
CA ALA A 116 22.08 -4.08 16.71
C ALA A 116 22.79 -2.84 17.29
N ASN A 117 22.97 -1.79 16.47
CA ASN A 117 23.68 -0.57 16.87
C ASN A 117 22.78 0.66 16.66
N PRO A 118 21.77 0.88 17.54
CA PRO A 118 20.83 1.96 17.39
C PRO A 118 21.49 3.32 17.65
N ARG A 119 21.26 4.25 16.73
CA ARG A 119 21.63 5.66 16.86
C ARG A 119 20.42 6.55 17.10
N PHE A 120 19.28 6.13 16.58
CA PHE A 120 18.03 6.89 16.61
C PHE A 120 16.85 5.98 16.92
N ASN A 121 15.81 6.55 17.53
CA ASN A 121 14.53 5.94 17.73
C ASN A 121 13.49 6.66 16.86
N VAL A 122 12.91 5.96 15.89
CA VAL A 122 11.92 6.51 14.96
C VAL A 122 10.57 5.89 15.24
N VAL A 123 9.53 6.72 15.34
CA VAL A 123 8.15 6.25 15.32
C VAL A 123 7.63 6.33 13.89
N ALA A 124 7.23 5.20 13.33
CA ALA A 124 6.65 5.10 12.00
C ALA A 124 5.12 4.92 12.09
N VAL A 125 4.37 5.87 11.56
CA VAL A 125 2.90 5.78 11.45
C VAL A 125 2.55 4.92 10.24
N ASP A 126 1.85 3.82 10.49
CA ASP A 126 1.52 2.81 9.49
C ASP A 126 0.25 3.18 8.72
N CYS A 127 0.42 3.70 7.51
CA CYS A 127 -0.65 3.90 6.54
C CYS A 127 -0.70 2.80 5.47
N GLY A 128 0.07 1.71 5.63
CA GLY A 128 0.29 0.64 4.66
C GLY A 128 1.77 0.48 4.37
N ILE A 129 2.59 0.43 5.43
CA ILE A 129 4.05 0.44 5.36
C ILE A 129 4.60 -0.78 4.64
N LYS A 130 5.53 -0.56 3.73
CA LYS A 130 6.34 -1.63 3.14
C LYS A 130 7.48 -1.99 4.09
N LEU A 131 7.68 -3.31 4.29
CA LEU A 131 8.70 -3.80 5.21
C LEU A 131 10.12 -3.35 4.84
N ASN A 132 10.38 -3.16 3.55
CA ASN A 132 11.69 -2.70 3.09
C ASN A 132 12.03 -1.27 3.56
N ILE A 133 11.02 -0.43 3.79
CA ILE A 133 11.21 0.89 4.40
C ILE A 133 11.74 0.73 5.83
N VAL A 134 11.16 -0.19 6.60
CA VAL A 134 11.60 -0.47 7.97
C VAL A 134 13.01 -1.07 7.99
N ARG A 135 13.29 -2.02 7.08
CA ARG A 135 14.62 -2.62 6.91
C ARG A 135 15.67 -1.54 6.58
N SER A 136 15.33 -0.61 5.68
CA SER A 136 16.22 0.50 5.32
C SER A 136 16.49 1.42 6.51
N LEU A 137 15.47 1.80 7.27
CA LEU A 137 15.65 2.58 8.50
C LEU A 137 16.56 1.86 9.51
N ASN A 138 16.39 0.54 9.69
CA ASN A 138 17.26 -0.25 10.55
C ASN A 138 18.71 -0.26 10.04
N GLN A 139 18.96 -0.35 8.73
CA GLN A 139 20.30 -0.27 8.14
C GLN A 139 20.99 1.07 8.45
N PHE A 140 20.23 2.16 8.53
CA PHE A 140 20.74 3.48 8.94
C PHE A 140 20.85 3.66 10.45
N GLY A 141 20.67 2.61 11.25
CA GLY A 141 20.81 2.63 12.69
C GLY A 141 19.59 3.18 13.42
N CYS A 142 18.41 3.13 12.83
CA CYS A 142 17.17 3.51 13.49
C CYS A 142 16.49 2.28 14.12
N ASN A 143 16.22 2.32 15.44
CA ASN A 143 15.16 1.50 16.00
C ASN A 143 13.82 2.06 15.52
N VAL A 144 12.94 1.21 15.03
CA VAL A 144 11.64 1.65 14.50
C VAL A 144 10.52 1.08 15.38
N THR A 145 9.69 1.98 15.90
CA THR A 145 8.41 1.64 16.53
C THR A 145 7.30 1.95 15.52
N VAL A 146 6.69 0.93 14.96
CA VAL A 146 5.57 1.10 14.03
C VAL A 146 4.27 1.14 14.81
N VAL A 147 3.48 2.18 14.57
CA VAL A 147 2.21 2.46 15.27
C VAL A 147 1.04 2.54 14.31
N PRO A 148 -0.19 2.20 14.74
CA PRO A 148 -1.40 2.37 13.93
C PRO A 148 -1.58 3.81 13.45
N TYR A 149 -2.25 3.98 12.30
CA TYR A 149 -2.57 5.30 11.72
C TYR A 149 -3.46 6.17 12.63
N THR A 150 -4.15 5.57 13.60
CA THR A 150 -5.00 6.28 14.59
C THR A 150 -4.25 6.80 15.81
N THR A 151 -2.95 6.50 15.94
CA THR A 151 -2.14 6.92 17.09
C THR A 151 -2.05 8.43 17.16
N THR A 152 -2.32 8.98 18.32
CA THR A 152 -2.37 10.44 18.56
C THR A 152 -0.97 11.06 18.66
N ALA A 153 -0.90 12.37 18.55
CA ALA A 153 0.34 13.12 18.71
C ALA A 153 0.95 12.95 20.12
N GLU A 154 0.10 12.90 21.13
CA GLU A 154 0.49 12.73 22.53
C GLU A 154 1.07 11.35 22.79
N GLU A 155 0.44 10.30 22.25
CA GLU A 155 0.95 8.92 22.34
C GLU A 155 2.30 8.76 21.63
N ILE A 156 2.48 9.40 20.46
CA ILE A 156 3.77 9.42 19.77
C ILE A 156 4.81 10.18 20.57
N ALA A 157 4.47 11.36 21.09
CA ALA A 157 5.38 12.16 21.89
C ALA A 157 5.80 11.47 23.19
N PHE A 158 4.92 10.67 23.78
CA PHE A 158 5.21 9.86 24.98
C PHE A 158 6.32 8.82 24.71
N LEU A 159 6.45 8.35 23.46
CA LEU A 159 7.52 7.43 23.07
C LEU A 159 8.89 8.13 22.92
N LYS A 160 8.94 9.46 23.00
CA LYS A 160 10.16 10.28 22.90
C LYS A 160 11.03 9.92 21.70
N PRO A 161 10.49 9.94 20.47
CA PRO A 161 11.27 9.60 19.29
C PRO A 161 12.25 10.72 18.92
N ASP A 162 13.33 10.37 18.22
CA ASP A 162 14.21 11.34 17.56
C ASP A 162 13.61 11.89 16.27
N GLY A 163 12.65 11.15 15.66
CA GLY A 163 11.91 11.56 14.49
C GLY A 163 10.66 10.73 14.25
N VAL A 164 9.74 11.28 13.47
CA VAL A 164 8.49 10.63 13.09
C VAL A 164 8.46 10.40 11.59
N PHE A 165 8.12 9.20 11.19
CA PHE A 165 8.02 8.78 9.80
C PHE A 165 6.58 8.43 9.43
N LEU A 166 6.07 8.97 8.34
CA LEU A 166 4.77 8.62 7.78
C LEU A 166 4.96 7.71 6.56
N SER A 167 4.37 6.54 6.61
CA SER A 167 4.57 5.55 5.57
C SER A 167 3.83 5.88 4.27
N ASN A 168 4.18 5.18 3.21
CA ASN A 168 3.35 5.02 2.04
C ASN A 168 1.99 4.38 2.41
N GLY A 169 1.02 4.46 1.51
CA GLY A 169 -0.28 3.83 1.73
C GLY A 169 -1.24 4.00 0.55
N PRO A 170 -2.38 3.32 0.59
CA PRO A 170 -3.44 3.40 -0.41
C PRO A 170 -4.43 4.54 -0.12
N GLY A 171 -5.26 4.84 -1.10
CA GLY A 171 -6.43 5.72 -0.96
C GLY A 171 -6.15 7.19 -1.21
N ASP A 172 -7.14 8.00 -0.82
CA ASP A 172 -7.06 9.46 -0.91
C ASP A 172 -6.51 10.02 0.42
N PRO A 173 -5.49 10.89 0.40
CA PRO A 173 -4.96 11.49 1.62
C PRO A 173 -6.02 12.29 2.40
N ALA A 174 -7.03 12.85 1.73
CA ALA A 174 -8.11 13.58 2.39
C ALA A 174 -8.99 12.70 3.29
N ASP A 175 -9.01 11.36 3.05
CA ASP A 175 -9.75 10.41 3.88
C ASP A 175 -9.01 10.07 5.20
N VAL A 176 -7.74 10.42 5.34
CA VAL A 176 -6.88 10.02 6.46
C VAL A 176 -6.76 11.11 7.53
N LEU A 177 -7.89 11.68 7.93
CA LEU A 177 -7.97 12.76 8.91
C LEU A 177 -7.24 12.50 10.25
N PRO A 178 -7.22 11.26 10.82
CA PRO A 178 -6.48 11.01 12.06
C PRO A 178 -5.01 11.36 11.94
N VAL A 179 -4.34 10.93 10.85
CA VAL A 179 -2.90 11.19 10.65
C VAL A 179 -2.64 12.68 10.42
N ILE A 180 -3.50 13.36 9.66
CA ILE A 180 -3.38 14.83 9.45
C ILE A 180 -3.43 15.58 10.78
N ARG A 181 -4.34 15.21 11.70
CA ARG A 181 -4.43 15.80 13.04
C ARG A 181 -3.17 15.50 13.86
N THR A 182 -2.69 14.27 13.83
CA THR A 182 -1.47 13.84 14.52
C THR A 182 -0.26 14.63 14.04
N VAL A 183 -0.08 14.81 12.73
CA VAL A 183 1.01 15.63 12.17
C VAL A 183 0.91 17.09 12.64
N ARG A 184 -0.29 17.68 12.66
CA ARG A 184 -0.48 19.04 13.17
C ARG A 184 -0.06 19.17 14.63
N GLY A 185 -0.37 18.18 15.48
CA GLY A 185 0.00 18.17 16.89
C GLY A 185 1.51 17.92 17.14
N LEU A 186 2.22 17.31 16.18
CA LEU A 186 3.66 17.04 16.25
C LEU A 186 4.52 18.14 15.61
N ARG A 187 3.90 19.05 14.85
CA ARG A 187 4.62 20.12 14.14
C ARG A 187 5.46 20.98 15.07
N GLY A 188 6.73 21.18 14.72
CA GLY A 188 7.68 21.93 15.52
C GLY A 188 8.22 21.20 16.76
N ARG A 189 7.73 20.01 17.07
CA ARG A 189 8.17 19.18 18.21
C ARG A 189 9.19 18.13 17.82
N PHE A 190 9.04 17.56 16.63
CA PHE A 190 9.89 16.50 16.10
C PHE A 190 10.16 16.71 14.61
N PRO A 191 11.31 16.25 14.07
CA PRO A 191 11.48 16.07 12.65
C PRO A 191 10.44 15.09 12.10
N ILE A 192 9.75 15.45 11.01
CA ILE A 192 8.73 14.60 10.38
C ILE A 192 9.13 14.38 8.93
N PHE A 193 9.14 13.13 8.51
CA PHE A 193 9.42 12.70 7.14
C PHE A 193 8.33 11.76 6.65
N GLY A 194 8.01 11.80 5.36
CA GLY A 194 6.98 10.94 4.78
C GLY A 194 7.27 10.51 3.35
N ILE A 195 6.81 9.32 3.00
CA ILE A 195 6.92 8.77 1.65
C ILE A 195 5.54 8.62 1.03
N CYS A 196 5.36 9.07 -0.23
CA CYS A 196 4.14 8.92 -1.03
C CYS A 196 2.92 9.50 -0.28
N LEU A 197 1.99 8.65 0.18
CA LEU A 197 0.84 9.09 0.98
C LEU A 197 1.29 9.90 2.22
N GLY A 198 2.35 9.47 2.91
CA GLY A 198 2.88 10.19 4.07
C GLY A 198 3.33 11.61 3.72
N HIS A 199 3.96 11.82 2.56
CA HIS A 199 4.30 13.16 2.07
C HIS A 199 3.05 14.01 1.83
N GLN A 200 2.02 13.44 1.18
CA GLN A 200 0.75 14.14 0.93
C GLN A 200 0.04 14.52 2.25
N LEU A 201 0.05 13.63 3.25
CA LEU A 201 -0.52 13.90 4.57
C LEU A 201 0.20 15.03 5.32
N ILE A 202 1.54 15.10 5.20
CA ILE A 202 2.33 16.22 5.70
C ILE A 202 1.88 17.51 4.99
N SER A 203 1.80 17.51 3.67
CA SER A 203 1.39 18.67 2.88
C SER A 203 0.01 19.20 3.31
N LEU A 204 -0.98 18.32 3.47
CA LEU A 204 -2.31 18.67 3.97
C LEU A 204 -2.28 19.23 5.42
N ALA A 205 -1.44 18.65 6.27
CA ALA A 205 -1.29 19.12 7.66
C ALA A 205 -0.70 20.54 7.73
N TYR A 206 0.12 20.93 6.76
CA TYR A 206 0.70 22.25 6.62
C TYR A 206 -0.18 23.24 5.82
N GLY A 207 -1.37 22.82 5.39
CA GLY A 207 -2.34 23.71 4.74
C GLY A 207 -2.29 23.70 3.22
N ALA A 208 -1.53 22.81 2.61
CA ALA A 208 -1.60 22.59 1.16
C ALA A 208 -2.89 21.85 0.78
N GLU A 209 -3.25 21.93 -0.48
CA GLU A 209 -4.38 21.20 -1.06
C GLU A 209 -3.88 20.03 -1.91
N THR A 210 -4.68 18.98 -2.01
CA THR A 210 -4.44 17.84 -2.91
C THR A 210 -5.58 17.75 -3.93
N TYR A 211 -5.24 17.31 -5.13
CA TYR A 211 -6.23 17.04 -6.17
C TYR A 211 -5.94 15.70 -6.85
N LYS A 212 -6.99 15.05 -7.34
CA LYS A 212 -6.86 13.78 -8.00
C LYS A 212 -6.41 13.94 -9.45
N LEU A 213 -5.28 13.35 -9.78
CA LEU A 213 -4.86 13.23 -11.17
C LEU A 213 -5.76 12.24 -11.93
N LYS A 214 -5.89 12.41 -13.24
CA LYS A 214 -6.71 11.58 -14.12
C LYS A 214 -6.38 10.08 -13.98
N PHE A 215 -5.09 9.72 -13.92
CA PHE A 215 -4.62 8.34 -13.79
C PHE A 215 -3.56 8.14 -12.69
N GLY A 216 -3.06 9.21 -12.07
CA GLY A 216 -2.06 9.20 -11.01
C GLY A 216 -0.65 8.76 -11.46
N HIS A 217 0.33 9.00 -10.60
CA HIS A 217 1.70 8.50 -10.77
C HIS A 217 1.81 7.10 -10.17
N ARG A 218 2.13 6.12 -11.01
CA ARG A 218 2.16 4.70 -10.64
C ARG A 218 3.51 4.12 -10.99
N GLY A 219 4.50 4.31 -10.12
CA GLY A 219 5.86 3.82 -10.30
C GLY A 219 6.91 4.92 -10.09
N GLY A 220 8.18 4.55 -10.19
CA GLY A 220 9.32 5.44 -9.96
C GLY A 220 9.85 6.19 -11.18
N ASN A 221 9.19 6.09 -12.34
CA ASN A 221 9.69 6.60 -13.63
C ASN A 221 8.97 7.88 -14.08
N HIS A 222 8.56 8.70 -13.14
CA HIS A 222 7.99 10.01 -13.43
C HIS A 222 9.02 11.10 -13.13
N PRO A 223 9.11 12.14 -14.00
CA PRO A 223 9.96 13.29 -13.76
C PRO A 223 9.51 14.09 -12.53
#